data_f02ce2a6e779dcc9c3f21d3deb2917d7
#
_entry.id   f02ce2a6e779dcc9c3f21d3deb2917d7
#
_cell.length_a   1.000
_cell.length_b   1.000
_cell.length_c   1.000
_cell.angle_alpha   90.00
_cell.angle_beta   90.00
_cell.angle_gamma   90.00
#
_symmetry.space_group_name_H-M   'P 1'
#
loop_
_entity.id
_entity.type
_entity.pdbx_description
1 polymer ?
#
loop_
_entity_poly.entity_id
_entity_poly.type
_entity_poly.pdbx_seq_one_letter_code
_entity_poly.pdbx_strand_id
1 'polypeptide(L)'
;LISGKQGESAKDISLGSFRDIPIPNWTMKYSGLMRYKMFKEKFKRFSLQSAYKASYTINSFRSNLEYDTQPAGSVDTGGNFLNKTVIGNINLVEQFSPLMRVDMELKSSVKILAEMKRDRAMSMSFDNNLLTEVKGVDYTVGLGYRIKDVTISTKLADNPTGIIKSDINLKADFT
;
A
#
# COMPACT_ATOMS: atom_id res chain seq x y z
N LEU A 1 22.08 6.12 -8.18
CA LEU A 1 22.10 4.71 -7.77
C LEU A 1 20.71 4.32 -7.24
N ILE A 2 19.78 4.05 -8.16
CA ILE A 2 18.36 3.79 -7.83
C ILE A 2 18.15 2.37 -7.29
N SER A 3 19.13 1.46 -7.45
CA SER A 3 18.99 0.06 -7.05
C SER A 3 19.17 -0.20 -5.55
N GLY A 4 19.72 0.74 -4.79
CA GLY A 4 19.93 0.60 -3.34
C GLY A 4 20.84 -0.55 -2.91
N LYS A 5 21.56 -1.17 -3.84
CA LYS A 5 22.48 -2.27 -3.58
C LYS A 5 23.84 -1.71 -3.23
N GLN A 6 24.17 -1.75 -1.96
CA GLN A 6 25.52 -1.43 -1.46
C GLN A 6 26.44 -2.63 -1.67
N GLY A 7 27.58 -2.41 -2.34
CA GLY A 7 28.63 -3.41 -2.45
C GLY A 7 28.61 -4.28 -3.73
N GLU A 8 27.70 -4.05 -4.66
CA GLU A 8 27.75 -4.72 -5.96
C GLU A 8 28.69 -4.00 -6.96
N SER A 9 29.28 -4.77 -7.87
CA SER A 9 30.11 -4.22 -8.95
C SER A 9 29.30 -3.23 -9.80
N ALA A 10 29.91 -2.12 -10.23
CA ALA A 10 29.25 -1.11 -11.07
C ALA A 10 28.66 -1.67 -12.39
N LYS A 11 29.08 -2.85 -12.80
CA LYS A 11 28.53 -3.56 -13.99
C LYS A 11 27.15 -4.16 -13.77
N ASP A 12 26.75 -4.43 -12.50
CA ASP A 12 25.49 -5.11 -12.16
C ASP A 12 24.39 -4.14 -11.74
N ILE A 13 24.69 -2.82 -11.76
CA ILE A 13 23.72 -1.79 -11.38
C ILE A 13 22.95 -1.37 -12.60
N SER A 14 21.64 -1.64 -12.62
CA SER A 14 20.76 -1.06 -13.62
C SER A 14 20.64 0.45 -13.41
N LEU A 15 21.11 1.22 -14.38
CA LEU A 15 20.98 2.69 -14.40
C LEU A 15 19.61 3.15 -14.88
N GLY A 16 18.72 2.23 -15.21
CA GLY A 16 17.33 2.54 -15.59
C GLY A 16 16.54 3.08 -14.42
N SER A 17 15.86 4.20 -14.61
CA SER A 17 14.94 4.80 -13.63
C SER A 17 13.68 3.94 -13.42
N PHE A 18 13.42 3.03 -14.33
CA PHE A 18 12.26 2.15 -14.33
C PHE A 18 12.72 0.69 -14.27
N ARG A 19 11.88 -0.16 -13.69
CA ARG A 19 12.08 -1.61 -13.77
C ARG A 19 11.89 -2.06 -15.22
N ASP A 20 12.72 -2.99 -15.68
CA ASP A 20 12.60 -3.59 -17.01
C ASP A 20 11.23 -4.25 -17.21
N ILE A 21 10.69 -4.82 -16.14
CA ILE A 21 9.33 -5.37 -16.10
C ILE A 21 8.55 -4.64 -15.00
N PRO A 22 7.61 -3.77 -15.36
CA PRO A 22 6.76 -3.11 -14.38
C PRO A 22 5.84 -4.13 -13.69
N ILE A 23 5.79 -4.09 -12.37
CA ILE A 23 4.82 -4.87 -11.62
C ILE A 23 3.46 -4.21 -11.77
N PRO A 24 2.43 -4.93 -12.28
CA PRO A 24 1.10 -4.34 -12.43
C PRO A 24 0.49 -4.01 -11.08
N ASN A 25 -0.32 -2.96 -11.02
CA ASN A 25 -1.14 -2.70 -9.86
C ASN A 25 -2.23 -3.78 -9.76
N TRP A 26 -2.46 -4.31 -8.55
CA TRP A 26 -3.49 -5.33 -8.33
C TRP A 26 -4.25 -5.10 -7.03
N THR A 27 -5.45 -5.65 -7.02
CA THR A 27 -6.21 -5.87 -5.79
C THR A 27 -6.78 -7.27 -5.85
N MET A 28 -6.45 -8.09 -4.87
CA MET A 28 -6.90 -9.47 -4.77
C MET A 28 -7.69 -9.68 -3.47
N LYS A 29 -8.83 -10.34 -3.59
CA LYS A 29 -9.62 -10.80 -2.45
C LYS A 29 -9.96 -12.26 -2.65
N TYR A 30 -9.65 -13.10 -1.68
CA TYR A 30 -9.88 -14.53 -1.74
C TYR A 30 -10.70 -15.01 -0.54
N SER A 31 -11.84 -15.62 -0.80
CA SER A 31 -12.73 -16.21 0.21
C SER A 31 -12.97 -17.72 -0.01
N GLY A 32 -12.24 -18.34 -0.93
CA GLY A 32 -12.41 -19.72 -1.34
C GLY A 32 -12.19 -20.75 -0.22
N LEU A 33 -11.45 -20.41 0.83
CA LEU A 33 -11.24 -21.27 1.98
C LEU A 33 -12.55 -21.66 2.69
N MET A 34 -13.58 -20.82 2.57
CA MET A 34 -14.93 -21.13 3.07
C MET A 34 -15.61 -22.31 2.35
N ARG A 35 -15.05 -22.82 1.25
CA ARG A 35 -15.54 -24.05 0.59
C ARG A 35 -15.19 -25.32 1.36
N TYR A 36 -14.10 -25.29 2.14
CA TYR A 36 -13.67 -26.44 2.92
C TYR A 36 -14.54 -26.63 4.18
N LYS A 37 -14.89 -27.87 4.49
CA LYS A 37 -15.76 -28.22 5.61
C LYS A 37 -15.22 -27.69 6.95
N MET A 38 -13.92 -27.82 7.19
CA MET A 38 -13.24 -27.35 8.39
C MET A 38 -13.44 -25.83 8.64
N PHE A 39 -13.38 -25.01 7.58
CA PHE A 39 -13.63 -23.58 7.69
C PHE A 39 -15.10 -23.24 7.89
N LYS A 40 -16.01 -23.93 7.18
CA LYS A 40 -17.47 -23.74 7.34
C LYS A 40 -17.96 -24.08 8.74
N GLU A 41 -17.33 -25.04 9.40
CA GLU A 41 -17.73 -25.45 10.75
C GLU A 41 -17.37 -24.42 11.82
N LYS A 42 -16.22 -23.75 11.69
CA LYS A 42 -15.68 -22.81 12.68
C LYS A 42 -16.01 -21.34 12.38
N PHE A 43 -15.93 -20.96 11.11
CA PHE A 43 -16.06 -19.58 10.68
C PHE A 43 -17.41 -19.33 10.00
N LYS A 44 -17.97 -18.16 10.24
CA LYS A 44 -19.08 -17.61 9.48
C LYS A 44 -18.57 -16.91 8.19
N ARG A 45 -17.41 -16.28 8.29
CA ARG A 45 -16.72 -15.61 7.18
C ARG A 45 -15.23 -15.68 7.37
N PHE A 46 -14.53 -15.92 6.26
CA PHE A 46 -13.09 -15.87 6.18
C PHE A 46 -12.69 -15.27 4.83
N SER A 47 -11.83 -14.27 4.83
CA SER A 47 -11.29 -13.69 3.60
C SER A 47 -9.86 -13.23 3.76
N LEU A 48 -9.09 -13.41 2.69
CA LEU A 48 -7.73 -12.89 2.52
C LEU A 48 -7.78 -11.76 1.50
N GLN A 49 -7.02 -10.70 1.73
CA GLN A 49 -6.88 -9.59 0.80
C GLN A 49 -5.41 -9.20 0.65
N SER A 50 -5.04 -8.81 -0.56
CA SER A 50 -3.75 -8.21 -0.89
C SER A 50 -3.94 -7.17 -1.97
N ALA A 51 -3.26 -6.04 -1.86
CA ALA A 51 -3.29 -5.00 -2.86
C ALA A 51 -1.91 -4.36 -3.00
N TYR A 52 -1.53 -4.10 -4.23
CA TYR A 52 -0.31 -3.38 -4.59
C TYR A 52 -0.62 -2.24 -5.54
N LYS A 53 -0.03 -1.11 -5.27
CA LYS A 53 -0.10 0.08 -6.13
C LYS A 53 1.27 0.73 -6.18
N ALA A 54 1.73 1.04 -7.39
CA ALA A 54 2.93 1.82 -7.61
C ALA A 54 2.65 2.96 -8.58
N SER A 55 3.36 4.07 -8.39
CA SER A 55 3.36 5.18 -9.31
C SER A 55 4.76 5.76 -9.46
N TYR A 56 5.13 6.07 -10.69
CA TYR A 56 6.30 6.85 -11.05
C TYR A 56 5.84 8.22 -11.50
N THR A 57 6.43 9.26 -10.96
CA THR A 57 6.07 10.64 -11.30
C THR A 57 7.32 11.45 -11.56
N ILE A 58 7.37 12.07 -12.73
CA ILE A 58 8.37 13.11 -13.05
C ILE A 58 7.75 14.44 -12.64
N ASN A 59 8.24 15.05 -11.57
CA ASN A 59 7.62 16.25 -11.00
C ASN A 59 8.08 17.53 -11.72
N SER A 60 9.32 17.55 -12.20
CA SER A 60 9.80 18.68 -12.96
C SER A 60 10.64 18.23 -14.14
N PHE A 61 10.35 18.76 -15.30
CA PHE A 61 11.15 18.57 -16.50
C PHE A 61 11.08 19.82 -17.37
N ARG A 62 12.11 20.03 -18.19
CA ARG A 62 12.17 21.10 -19.17
C ARG A 62 12.85 20.61 -20.45
N SER A 63 12.51 21.20 -21.58
CA SER A 63 13.26 20.99 -22.82
C SER A 63 14.65 21.63 -22.71
N ASN A 64 15.66 20.94 -23.19
CA ASN A 64 17.01 21.47 -23.29
C ASN A 64 17.18 22.12 -24.66
N LEU A 65 17.16 23.43 -24.71
CA LEU A 65 17.27 24.17 -25.94
C LEU A 65 18.68 24.10 -26.58
N GLU A 66 19.71 23.75 -25.80
CA GLU A 66 21.05 23.56 -26.29
C GLU A 66 21.22 22.26 -27.06
N TYR A 67 20.38 21.24 -26.77
CA TYR A 67 20.47 19.93 -27.40
C TYR A 67 20.37 19.97 -28.93
N ASP A 68 19.43 20.75 -29.45
CA ASP A 68 19.17 20.84 -30.91
C ASP A 68 20.19 21.71 -31.62
N THR A 69 20.97 22.52 -30.89
CA THR A 69 21.97 23.44 -31.44
C THR A 69 23.40 22.88 -31.44
N GLN A 70 23.62 21.75 -30.73
CA GLN A 70 24.92 21.13 -30.56
C GLN A 70 25.04 19.83 -31.34
N PRO A 71 26.25 19.43 -31.80
CA PRO A 71 26.45 18.11 -32.40
C PRO A 71 26.05 16.97 -31.48
N ALA A 72 25.60 15.85 -32.07
CA ALA A 72 25.28 14.63 -31.31
C ALA A 72 26.49 14.17 -30.47
N GLY A 73 26.23 13.86 -29.21
CA GLY A 73 27.27 13.45 -28.25
C GLY A 73 27.99 14.59 -27.55
N SER A 74 27.55 15.85 -27.74
CA SER A 74 28.09 17.00 -26.99
C SER A 74 27.83 16.85 -25.50
N VAL A 75 28.73 17.40 -24.70
CA VAL A 75 28.67 17.40 -23.24
C VAL A 75 28.49 18.83 -22.73
N ASP A 76 27.87 18.94 -21.56
CA ASP A 76 27.74 20.18 -20.82
C ASP A 76 29.07 20.58 -20.15
N THR A 77 29.09 21.73 -19.47
CA THR A 77 30.25 22.21 -18.71
C THR A 77 30.67 21.26 -17.57
N GLY A 78 29.81 20.40 -17.14
CA GLY A 78 30.04 19.36 -16.11
C GLY A 78 30.53 18.04 -16.69
N GLY A 79 30.65 17.90 -18.03
CA GLY A 79 31.07 16.68 -18.71
C GLY A 79 29.94 15.64 -18.87
N ASN A 80 28.69 16.02 -18.64
CA ASN A 80 27.54 15.11 -18.85
C ASN A 80 27.03 15.25 -20.28
N PHE A 81 26.58 14.15 -20.88
CA PHE A 81 25.96 14.20 -22.20
C PHE A 81 24.70 15.08 -22.20
N LEU A 82 24.59 15.92 -23.22
CA LEU A 82 23.39 16.71 -23.43
C LEU A 82 22.21 15.82 -23.76
N ASN A 83 21.11 15.96 -23.02
CA ASN A 83 19.87 15.28 -23.25
C ASN A 83 18.78 16.26 -23.70
N LYS A 84 17.88 15.80 -24.56
CA LYS A 84 16.75 16.60 -25.08
C LYS A 84 15.84 17.10 -23.94
N THR A 85 15.73 16.36 -22.87
CA THR A 85 14.88 16.69 -21.70
C THR A 85 15.73 16.68 -20.45
N VAL A 86 15.73 17.77 -19.73
CA VAL A 86 16.35 17.88 -18.41
C VAL A 86 15.27 17.57 -17.36
N ILE A 87 15.52 16.56 -16.55
CA ILE A 87 14.62 16.13 -15.49
C ILE A 87 15.16 16.63 -14.16
N GLY A 88 14.37 17.38 -13.39
CA GLY A 88 14.79 17.94 -12.11
C GLY A 88 14.49 16.99 -10.94
N ASN A 89 13.30 16.35 -10.94
CA ASN A 89 12.89 15.48 -9.83
C ASN A 89 12.03 14.32 -10.30
N ILE A 90 12.28 13.13 -9.73
CA ILE A 90 11.50 11.91 -9.95
C ILE A 90 11.06 11.35 -8.59
N ASN A 91 9.80 10.97 -8.48
CA ASN A 91 9.25 10.26 -7.34
C ASN A 91 8.78 8.86 -7.74
N LEU A 92 9.12 7.89 -6.90
CA LEU A 92 8.56 6.55 -6.91
C LEU A 92 7.81 6.32 -5.61
N VAL A 93 6.56 5.91 -5.71
CA VAL A 93 5.77 5.46 -4.56
C VAL A 93 5.30 4.04 -4.81
N GLU A 94 5.61 3.14 -3.92
CA GLU A 94 5.17 1.74 -3.92
C GLU A 94 4.43 1.46 -2.61
N GLN A 95 3.22 0.91 -2.71
CA GLN A 95 2.37 0.63 -1.54
C GLN A 95 1.76 -0.76 -1.65
N PHE A 96 1.98 -1.58 -0.64
CA PHE A 96 1.18 -2.76 -0.34
C PHE A 96 0.17 -2.40 0.75
N SER A 97 -1.06 -2.08 0.35
CA SER A 97 -2.09 -1.61 1.26
C SER A 97 -3.42 -2.35 1.01
N PRO A 98 -3.57 -3.53 1.61
CA PRO A 98 -2.63 -4.25 2.49
C PRO A 98 -1.65 -5.16 1.72
N LEU A 99 -0.48 -5.46 2.31
CA LEU A 99 0.36 -6.57 1.84
C LEU A 99 -0.37 -7.90 2.08
N MET A 100 -0.90 -8.08 3.27
CA MET A 100 -1.78 -9.17 3.63
C MET A 100 -2.79 -8.70 4.68
N ARG A 101 -4.05 -9.00 4.45
CA ARG A 101 -5.13 -8.78 5.40
C ARG A 101 -5.97 -10.04 5.51
N VAL A 102 -6.21 -10.46 6.74
CA VAL A 102 -7.04 -11.59 7.09
C VAL A 102 -8.24 -11.08 7.87
N ASP A 103 -9.42 -11.26 7.33
CA ASP A 103 -10.69 -10.98 8.01
C ASP A 103 -11.36 -12.30 8.36
N MET A 104 -11.62 -12.53 9.65
CA MET A 104 -12.29 -13.74 10.15
C MET A 104 -13.48 -13.35 11.02
N GLU A 105 -14.59 -14.03 10.84
CA GLU A 105 -15.74 -13.97 11.74
C GLU A 105 -16.09 -15.39 12.16
N LEU A 106 -15.95 -15.67 13.44
CA LEU A 106 -16.32 -16.95 14.02
C LEU A 106 -17.85 -17.05 14.18
N LYS A 107 -18.37 -18.26 14.26
CA LYS A 107 -19.79 -18.49 14.56
C LYS A 107 -20.21 -17.98 15.94
N SER A 108 -19.26 -17.86 16.87
CA SER A 108 -19.42 -17.25 18.20
C SER A 108 -19.56 -15.72 18.18
N SER A 109 -19.69 -15.08 16.99
CA SER A 109 -19.79 -13.62 16.83
C SER A 109 -18.50 -12.86 17.16
N VAL A 110 -17.37 -13.54 17.35
CA VAL A 110 -16.05 -12.93 17.45
C VAL A 110 -15.54 -12.61 16.05
N LYS A 111 -15.06 -11.40 15.85
CA LYS A 111 -14.37 -10.95 14.64
C LYS A 111 -12.90 -10.72 14.93
N ILE A 112 -12.06 -11.20 14.04
CA ILE A 112 -10.61 -11.03 14.13
C ILE A 112 -10.15 -10.44 12.79
N LEU A 113 -9.37 -9.37 12.87
CA LEU A 113 -8.71 -8.74 11.75
C LEU A 113 -7.21 -8.74 12.02
N ALA A 114 -6.44 -9.18 11.06
CA ALA A 114 -4.99 -9.01 11.08
C ALA A 114 -4.56 -8.41 9.73
N GLU A 115 -3.83 -7.33 9.77
CA GLU A 115 -3.40 -6.59 8.58
C GLU A 115 -1.94 -6.19 8.69
N MET A 116 -1.21 -6.36 7.59
CA MET A 116 0.14 -5.85 7.41
C MET A 116 0.16 -4.96 6.18
N LYS A 117 0.63 -3.74 6.34
CA LYS A 117 0.90 -2.80 5.26
C LYS A 117 2.40 -2.60 5.10
N ARG A 118 2.80 -2.24 3.91
CA ARG A 118 4.17 -1.84 3.60
C ARG A 118 4.15 -0.77 2.55
N ASP A 119 4.83 0.32 2.83
CA ASP A 119 5.01 1.41 1.89
C ASP A 119 6.49 1.74 1.70
N ARG A 120 6.77 2.32 0.55
CA ARG A 120 8.08 2.80 0.15
C ARG A 120 7.91 4.02 -0.71
N ALA A 121 8.51 5.12 -0.32
CA ALA A 121 8.57 6.32 -1.12
C ALA A 121 10.03 6.67 -1.40
N MET A 122 10.36 6.91 -2.65
CA MET A 122 11.67 7.36 -3.09
C MET A 122 11.52 8.67 -3.84
N SER A 123 12.36 9.64 -3.53
CA SER A 123 12.46 10.92 -4.24
C SER A 123 13.91 11.14 -4.64
N MET A 124 14.12 11.35 -5.92
CA MET A 124 15.44 11.66 -6.49
C MET A 124 15.41 13.05 -7.09
N SER A 125 16.26 13.93 -6.56
CA SER A 125 16.52 15.25 -7.10
C SER A 125 17.84 15.22 -7.88
N PHE A 126 17.80 15.63 -9.15
CA PHE A 126 18.97 15.72 -10.00
C PHE A 126 19.71 17.04 -9.83
N ASP A 127 19.04 18.09 -9.31
CA ASP A 127 19.64 19.40 -9.12
C ASP A 127 20.72 19.40 -8.02
N ASN A 128 20.54 18.56 -7.00
CA ASN A 128 21.46 18.43 -5.87
C ASN A 128 21.98 17.00 -5.66
N ASN A 129 21.71 16.09 -6.60
CA ASN A 129 22.10 14.67 -6.56
C ASN A 129 21.68 13.94 -5.27
N LEU A 130 20.51 14.30 -4.74
CA LEU A 130 19.98 13.74 -3.49
C LEU A 130 18.95 12.66 -3.77
N LEU A 131 19.16 11.47 -3.19
CA LEU A 131 18.18 10.40 -3.15
C LEU A 131 17.66 10.24 -1.71
N THR A 132 16.37 10.43 -1.53
CA THR A 132 15.69 10.21 -0.26
C THR A 132 14.80 8.95 -0.39
N GLU A 133 14.91 8.04 0.56
CA GLU A 133 14.06 6.86 0.62
C GLU A 133 13.41 6.77 2.02
N VAL A 134 12.09 6.59 2.02
CA VAL A 134 11.30 6.37 3.23
C VAL A 134 10.61 5.02 3.10
N LYS A 135 10.70 4.19 4.14
CA LYS A 135 10.03 2.88 4.23
C LYS A 135 9.19 2.82 5.48
N GLY A 136 7.97 2.34 5.35
CA GLY A 136 7.06 2.08 6.45
C GLY A 136 6.59 0.64 6.45
N VAL A 137 6.35 0.09 7.64
CA VAL A 137 5.68 -1.19 7.84
C VAL A 137 4.72 -1.04 9.02
N ASP A 138 3.44 -1.27 8.77
CA ASP A 138 2.39 -1.18 9.79
C ASP A 138 1.77 -2.55 10.01
N TYR A 139 1.55 -2.89 11.27
CA TYR A 139 0.83 -4.08 11.69
C TYR A 139 -0.41 -3.66 12.46
N THR A 140 -1.57 -4.13 12.02
CA THR A 140 -2.83 -3.85 12.72
C THR A 140 -3.48 -5.16 13.10
N VAL A 141 -3.86 -5.29 14.37
CA VAL A 141 -4.66 -6.40 14.87
C VAL A 141 -5.94 -5.86 15.47
N GLY A 142 -7.06 -6.29 14.95
CA GLY A 142 -8.38 -5.90 15.40
C GLY A 142 -9.15 -7.09 16.01
N LEU A 143 -9.77 -6.85 17.14
CA LEU A 143 -10.70 -7.79 17.76
C LEU A 143 -12.07 -7.15 17.89
N GLY A 144 -13.10 -7.86 17.50
CA GLY A 144 -14.48 -7.43 17.62
C GLY A 144 -15.36 -8.51 18.22
N TYR A 145 -16.31 -8.12 19.03
CA TYR A 145 -17.33 -9.02 19.54
C TYR A 145 -18.72 -8.40 19.39
N ARG A 146 -19.64 -9.15 18.82
CA ARG A 146 -21.03 -8.73 18.65
C ARG A 146 -21.93 -9.48 19.60
N ILE A 147 -22.50 -8.78 20.56
CA ILE A 147 -23.54 -9.26 21.44
C ILE A 147 -24.88 -8.98 20.75
N LYS A 148 -25.61 -10.06 20.41
CA LYS A 148 -26.89 -9.98 19.73
C LYS A 148 -28.04 -9.95 20.73
N ASP A 149 -29.15 -9.36 20.27
CA ASP A 149 -30.45 -9.42 20.98
C ASP A 149 -30.37 -8.90 22.43
N VAL A 150 -29.54 -7.90 22.69
CA VAL A 150 -29.49 -7.27 24.02
C VAL A 150 -30.81 -6.56 24.25
N THR A 151 -31.51 -7.00 25.30
CA THR A 151 -32.80 -6.45 25.68
C THR A 151 -32.59 -5.30 26.65
N ILE A 152 -32.96 -4.09 26.22
CA ILE A 152 -32.85 -2.88 27.03
C ILE A 152 -34.29 -2.50 27.43
N SER A 153 -34.58 -2.50 28.72
CA SER A 153 -35.84 -1.99 29.25
C SER A 153 -35.78 -0.45 29.29
N THR A 154 -36.68 0.21 28.58
CA THR A 154 -36.78 1.67 28.56
C THR A 154 -38.19 2.09 28.96
N LYS A 155 -38.29 3.19 29.74
CA LYS A 155 -39.56 3.83 30.07
C LYS A 155 -39.87 5.03 29.14
N LEU A 156 -39.54 4.91 27.85
CA LEU A 156 -39.85 5.92 26.87
C LEU A 156 -41.34 5.90 26.52
N ALA A 157 -41.98 7.08 26.49
CA ALA A 157 -43.42 7.23 26.26
C ALA A 157 -43.91 6.67 24.92
N ASP A 158 -43.03 6.57 23.91
CA ASP A 158 -43.37 6.10 22.56
C ASP A 158 -43.22 4.56 22.39
N ASN A 159 -42.79 3.85 23.41
CA ASN A 159 -42.65 2.39 23.36
C ASN A 159 -43.53 1.69 24.40
N PRO A 160 -44.75 1.28 24.05
CA PRO A 160 -45.69 0.71 24.97
C PRO A 160 -45.24 -0.62 25.59
N THR A 161 -44.32 -1.32 24.97
CA THR A 161 -43.71 -2.56 25.50
C THR A 161 -42.57 -2.33 26.46
N GLY A 162 -41.96 -1.14 26.45
CA GLY A 162 -40.81 -0.79 27.28
C GLY A 162 -39.52 -1.58 26.97
N ILE A 163 -39.53 -2.38 25.89
CA ILE A 163 -38.42 -3.27 25.53
C ILE A 163 -37.88 -2.90 24.16
N ILE A 164 -36.59 -2.57 24.11
CA ILE A 164 -35.84 -2.37 22.86
C ILE A 164 -34.84 -3.50 22.73
N LYS A 165 -34.87 -4.21 21.59
CA LYS A 165 -33.84 -5.18 21.23
C LYS A 165 -32.79 -4.51 20.32
N SER A 166 -31.54 -4.61 20.69
CA SER A 166 -30.41 -4.03 19.93
C SER A 166 -29.20 -4.93 19.99
N ASP A 167 -28.29 -4.75 19.03
CA ASP A 167 -27.00 -5.42 19.03
C ASP A 167 -25.91 -4.47 19.52
N ILE A 168 -25.06 -4.94 20.41
CA ILE A 168 -23.87 -4.20 20.88
C ILE A 168 -22.65 -4.73 20.14
N ASN A 169 -21.91 -3.84 19.49
CA ASN A 169 -20.66 -4.16 18.85
C ASN A 169 -19.50 -3.55 19.65
N LEU A 170 -18.66 -4.40 20.18
CA LEU A 170 -17.40 -4.02 20.83
C LEU A 170 -16.28 -4.17 19.81
N LYS A 171 -15.36 -3.23 19.74
CA LYS A 171 -14.21 -3.26 18.82
C LYS A 171 -12.99 -2.68 19.51
N ALA A 172 -11.85 -3.36 19.38
CA ALA A 172 -10.54 -2.89 19.79
C ALA A 172 -9.55 -3.13 18.66
N ASP A 173 -8.83 -2.10 18.26
CA ASP A 173 -7.78 -2.17 17.24
C ASP A 173 -6.46 -1.71 17.86
N PHE A 174 -5.38 -2.42 17.51
CA PHE A 174 -4.00 -2.14 17.91
C PHE A 174 -3.17 -1.99 16.64
N THR A 175 -2.45 -0.89 16.53
CA THR A 175 -1.57 -0.59 15.39
C THR A 175 -0.17 -0.27 15.89
#